data_b45ec0119aa9deb3de9c646c5b56c89f
#
_entry.id   b45ec0119aa9deb3de9c646c5b56c89f
#
_cell.length_a   1.000
_cell.length_b   1.000
_cell.length_c   1.000
_cell.angle_alpha   90.00
_cell.angle_beta   90.00
_cell.angle_gamma   90.00
#
_symmetry.space_group_name_H-M   'P 1'
#
loop_
_entity.id
_entity.type
_entity.pdbx_description
1 polymer ?
#
loop_
_entity_poly.entity_id
_entity_poly.type
_entity_poly.pdbx_seq_one_letter_code
_entity_poly.pdbx_strand_id
1 'polypeptide(L)'
;MTKQSNNKNTNSKPIIIFPYQGYENNAQCKWYFWWTIERCKEIDPKPIVVLPRATVIRGDAASFIKDERYKTLEVIQTWSVDTCQTWLAGWGHVLDNYPEAERIVLIPGDLDYVNEAVDFYDNLGSFIETTSSDIAIGDFGTGDKYSAKSLVDTYGSYSLLANWFPEISQSIRSLPLHRPRSEFLNIKTSVLRELLINNRNFAYEQTLNFLIKCWNYDEATWKYNISISPLGSLSDNKSFRDYRSCIDQIERIERMLSLLWREIKEPKKKDSISDKEFADQYTVFFNEYDNLRTKSKGIMETARTTIRALLGV
;
A
#
# COMPACT_ATOMS: atom_id res chain seq x y z
N MET A 1 -42.97 32.05 -5.69
CA MET A 1 -41.56 32.09 -6.22
C MET A 1 -40.75 31.06 -5.49
N THR A 2 -40.65 29.87 -6.08
CA THR A 2 -39.93 28.70 -5.52
C THR A 2 -38.48 28.84 -5.95
N LYS A 3 -37.57 29.02 -5.01
CA LYS A 3 -36.13 28.96 -5.27
C LYS A 3 -35.77 27.53 -5.61
N GLN A 4 -35.50 27.24 -6.88
CA GLN A 4 -34.77 26.05 -7.29
C GLN A 4 -33.38 26.12 -6.71
N SER A 5 -33.10 25.25 -5.75
CA SER A 5 -31.74 24.97 -5.32
C SER A 5 -31.00 24.27 -6.47
N ASN A 6 -30.15 25.02 -7.15
CA ASN A 6 -29.16 24.44 -8.05
C ASN A 6 -28.21 23.55 -7.22
N ASN A 7 -28.54 22.28 -7.07
CA ASN A 7 -27.58 21.26 -6.67
C ASN A 7 -26.56 21.14 -7.80
N LYS A 8 -25.52 21.94 -7.76
CA LYS A 8 -24.29 21.68 -8.51
C LYS A 8 -23.68 20.41 -7.88
N ASN A 9 -24.01 19.27 -8.45
CA ASN A 9 -23.20 18.07 -8.31
C ASN A 9 -21.84 18.39 -8.97
N THR A 10 -20.98 19.07 -8.25
CA THR A 10 -19.56 19.12 -8.56
C THR A 10 -19.01 17.78 -8.11
N ASN A 11 -19.07 16.77 -9.00
CA ASN A 11 -18.26 15.56 -8.81
C ASN A 11 -16.81 16.05 -8.74
N SER A 12 -16.29 16.21 -7.52
CA SER A 12 -14.88 16.51 -7.35
C SER A 12 -14.10 15.30 -7.84
N LYS A 13 -13.17 15.56 -8.75
CA LYS A 13 -12.32 14.51 -9.30
C LYS A 13 -11.46 13.89 -8.17
N PRO A 14 -11.24 12.58 -8.19
CA PRO A 14 -10.33 11.98 -7.22
C PRO A 14 -8.90 12.48 -7.46
N ILE A 15 -8.12 12.59 -6.39
CA ILE A 15 -6.69 12.85 -6.47
C ILE A 15 -5.95 11.51 -6.52
N ILE A 16 -5.09 11.33 -7.52
CA ILE A 16 -4.36 10.09 -7.74
C ILE A 16 -2.93 10.21 -7.23
N ILE A 17 -2.50 9.24 -6.44
CA ILE A 17 -1.17 9.19 -5.83
C ILE A 17 -0.42 7.96 -6.32
N PHE A 18 0.82 8.15 -6.74
CA PHE A 18 1.77 7.11 -7.12
C PHE A 18 2.98 7.12 -6.19
N PRO A 19 3.16 6.14 -5.31
CA PRO A 19 4.43 5.97 -4.61
C PRO A 19 5.50 5.46 -5.57
N TYR A 20 6.59 6.20 -5.70
CA TYR A 20 7.72 5.83 -6.56
C TYR A 20 8.68 4.90 -5.80
N GLN A 21 9.05 3.80 -6.40
CA GLN A 21 9.90 2.79 -5.75
C GLN A 21 11.27 2.53 -6.39
N GLY A 22 11.66 3.36 -7.36
CA GLY A 22 13.01 3.28 -7.95
C GLY A 22 13.18 2.17 -8.99
N TYR A 23 12.52 2.28 -10.13
CA TYR A 23 12.54 1.28 -11.21
C TYR A 23 13.56 1.55 -12.31
N GLU A 24 14.55 2.36 -12.04
CA GLU A 24 15.54 2.81 -13.03
C GLU A 24 16.24 1.66 -13.76
N ASN A 25 16.44 0.55 -13.07
CA ASN A 25 17.13 -0.63 -13.59
C ASN A 25 16.20 -1.62 -14.30
N ASN A 26 14.89 -1.32 -14.39
CA ASN A 26 13.92 -2.16 -15.07
C ASN A 26 13.13 -1.35 -16.10
N ALA A 27 13.54 -1.48 -17.37
CA ALA A 27 12.95 -0.72 -18.48
C ALA A 27 11.44 -1.00 -18.64
N GLN A 28 10.99 -2.22 -18.34
CA GLN A 28 9.60 -2.61 -18.44
C GLN A 28 8.75 -1.97 -17.36
N CYS A 29 9.20 -2.00 -16.10
CA CYS A 29 8.52 -1.32 -14.99
C CYS A 29 8.41 0.18 -15.24
N LYS A 30 9.49 0.79 -15.71
CA LYS A 30 9.54 2.20 -16.09
C LYS A 30 8.52 2.55 -17.16
N TRP A 31 8.41 1.69 -18.18
CA TRP A 31 7.44 1.88 -19.26
C TRP A 31 6.00 1.81 -18.72
N TYR A 32 5.67 0.80 -17.94
CA TYR A 32 4.35 0.64 -17.32
C TYR A 32 4.01 1.77 -16.36
N PHE A 33 4.97 2.23 -15.56
CA PHE A 33 4.78 3.35 -14.65
C PHE A 33 4.32 4.61 -15.40
N TRP A 34 5.05 5.00 -16.46
CA TRP A 34 4.69 6.15 -17.27
C TRP A 34 3.38 5.96 -18.00
N TRP A 35 3.14 4.79 -18.54
CA TRP A 35 1.90 4.51 -19.23
C TRP A 35 0.69 4.61 -18.29
N THR A 36 0.79 4.06 -17.08
CA THR A 36 -0.25 4.16 -16.05
C THR A 36 -0.51 5.62 -15.67
N ILE A 37 0.54 6.42 -15.47
CA ILE A 37 0.41 7.85 -15.21
C ILE A 37 -0.33 8.57 -16.35
N GLU A 38 0.10 8.37 -17.59
CA GLU A 38 -0.55 9.03 -18.73
C GLU A 38 -2.03 8.65 -18.85
N ARG A 39 -2.36 7.41 -18.56
CA ARG A 39 -3.75 6.97 -18.55
C ARG A 39 -4.54 7.62 -17.41
N CYS A 40 -3.96 7.75 -16.25
CA CYS A 40 -4.60 8.41 -15.12
C CYS A 40 -4.80 9.92 -15.31
N LYS A 41 -3.99 10.57 -16.14
CA LYS A 41 -4.16 12.00 -16.48
C LYS A 41 -5.47 12.32 -17.19
N GLU A 42 -6.12 11.36 -17.78
CA GLU A 42 -7.46 11.53 -18.35
C GLU A 42 -8.49 11.88 -17.25
N ILE A 43 -8.27 11.37 -16.04
CA ILE A 43 -9.15 11.57 -14.88
C ILE A 43 -8.61 12.68 -13.97
N ASP A 44 -7.36 12.56 -13.54
CA ASP A 44 -6.62 13.55 -12.75
C ASP A 44 -5.49 14.15 -13.60
N PRO A 45 -5.63 15.38 -14.10
CA PRO A 45 -4.65 15.97 -15.01
C PRO A 45 -3.25 16.15 -14.42
N LYS A 46 -3.15 16.13 -13.10
CA LYS A 46 -1.88 16.35 -12.40
C LYS A 46 -1.70 15.37 -11.23
N PRO A 47 -1.55 14.07 -11.54
CA PRO A 47 -1.38 13.08 -10.49
C PRO A 47 -0.12 13.35 -9.68
N ILE A 48 -0.16 12.98 -8.40
CA ILE A 48 0.91 13.18 -7.44
C ILE A 48 1.85 11.99 -7.44
N VAL A 49 3.14 12.24 -7.60
CA VAL A 49 4.18 11.21 -7.40
C VAL A 49 4.90 11.48 -6.10
N VAL A 50 4.91 10.48 -5.21
CA VAL A 50 5.64 10.56 -3.95
C VAL A 50 7.00 9.90 -4.11
N LEU A 51 8.05 10.72 -4.10
CA LEU A 51 9.41 10.32 -4.40
C LEU A 51 10.25 10.22 -3.10
N PRO A 52 10.68 9.02 -2.69
CA PRO A 52 11.57 8.88 -1.55
C PRO A 52 12.92 9.57 -1.81
N ARG A 53 13.34 10.44 -0.90
CA ARG A 53 14.60 11.17 -1.04
C ARG A 53 15.82 10.26 -1.09
N ALA A 54 15.78 9.14 -0.40
CA ALA A 54 16.82 8.12 -0.48
C ALA A 54 17.01 7.57 -1.90
N THR A 55 15.93 7.42 -2.66
CA THR A 55 15.93 7.01 -4.07
C THR A 55 16.63 8.05 -4.96
N VAL A 56 16.36 9.34 -4.69
CA VAL A 56 17.03 10.46 -5.38
C VAL A 56 18.52 10.48 -5.09
N ILE A 57 18.91 10.37 -3.82
CA ILE A 57 20.33 10.40 -3.40
C ILE A 57 21.12 9.23 -4.00
N ARG A 58 20.54 8.05 -4.11
CA ARG A 58 21.19 6.89 -4.73
C ARG A 58 21.25 6.96 -6.26
N GLY A 59 20.56 7.92 -6.87
CA GLY A 59 20.46 8.02 -8.32
C GLY A 59 19.42 7.10 -8.96
N ASP A 60 18.67 6.35 -8.14
CA ASP A 60 17.63 5.40 -8.61
C ASP A 60 16.40 6.09 -9.24
N ALA A 61 16.34 7.42 -9.23
CA ALA A 61 15.31 8.24 -9.85
C ALA A 61 15.85 9.18 -10.94
N ALA A 62 17.09 9.02 -11.36
CA ALA A 62 17.76 9.98 -12.24
C ALA A 62 17.07 10.08 -13.60
N SER A 63 16.66 8.95 -14.19
CA SER A 63 15.99 8.94 -15.48
C SER A 63 14.54 9.41 -15.39
N PHE A 64 13.87 9.16 -14.26
CA PHE A 64 12.54 9.69 -13.99
C PHE A 64 12.55 11.21 -13.90
N ILE A 65 13.50 11.79 -13.16
CA ILE A 65 13.62 13.25 -12.98
C ILE A 65 14.02 13.95 -14.29
N LYS A 66 14.78 13.29 -15.16
CA LYS A 66 15.20 13.83 -16.46
C LYS A 66 14.15 13.70 -17.56
N ASP A 67 13.10 12.94 -17.35
CA ASP A 67 12.03 12.77 -18.33
C ASP A 67 11.22 14.06 -18.44
N GLU A 68 10.92 14.52 -19.66
CA GLU A 68 10.16 15.74 -19.90
C GLU A 68 8.77 15.69 -19.26
N ARG A 69 8.18 14.52 -19.16
CA ARG A 69 6.88 14.29 -18.52
C ARG A 69 6.88 14.57 -17.01
N TYR A 70 8.06 14.51 -16.37
CA TYR A 70 8.22 14.85 -14.96
C TYR A 70 7.65 16.24 -14.62
N LYS A 71 7.82 17.21 -15.53
CA LYS A 71 7.35 18.59 -15.36
C LYS A 71 5.83 18.71 -15.34
N THR A 72 5.13 17.69 -15.81
CA THR A 72 3.65 17.67 -15.88
C THR A 72 3.02 17.02 -14.63
N LEU A 73 3.82 16.57 -13.69
CA LEU A 73 3.37 15.91 -12.46
C LEU A 73 3.48 16.86 -11.26
N GLU A 74 2.74 16.55 -10.23
CA GLU A 74 3.03 17.06 -8.91
C GLU A 74 3.95 16.05 -8.20
N VAL A 75 5.16 16.49 -7.86
CA VAL A 75 6.13 15.59 -7.21
C VAL A 75 6.43 16.10 -5.82
N ILE A 76 6.14 15.27 -4.83
CA ILE A 76 6.50 15.51 -3.44
C ILE A 76 7.64 14.60 -3.04
N GLN A 77 8.60 15.12 -2.29
CA GLN A 77 9.70 14.33 -1.75
C GLN A 77 9.47 14.01 -0.29
N THR A 78 9.71 12.77 0.10
CA THR A 78 9.67 12.34 1.49
C THR A 78 11.04 11.86 1.95
N TRP A 79 11.35 12.05 3.23
CA TRP A 79 12.56 11.52 3.85
C TRP A 79 12.54 10.00 4.06
N SER A 80 11.41 9.41 3.83
CA SER A 80 11.16 8.01 4.02
C SER A 80 12.02 7.12 3.13
N VAL A 81 12.32 5.95 3.66
CA VAL A 81 13.00 4.86 2.96
C VAL A 81 12.09 3.66 2.73
N ASP A 82 10.86 3.71 3.22
CA ASP A 82 9.91 2.59 3.10
C ASP A 82 8.59 3.00 2.41
N THR A 83 7.92 2.01 1.88
CA THR A 83 6.68 2.16 1.10
C THR A 83 5.55 2.76 1.94
N CYS A 84 5.42 2.35 3.20
CA CYS A 84 4.35 2.82 4.07
C CYS A 84 4.45 4.32 4.35
N GLN A 85 5.63 4.79 4.72
CA GLN A 85 5.85 6.23 4.95
C GLN A 85 5.66 7.03 3.66
N THR A 86 6.00 6.45 2.50
CA THR A 86 5.73 7.07 1.20
C THR A 86 4.23 7.25 0.97
N TRP A 87 3.41 6.27 1.32
CA TRP A 87 1.96 6.38 1.25
C TRP A 87 1.42 7.43 2.21
N LEU A 88 1.87 7.39 3.48
CA LEU A 88 1.47 8.36 4.51
C LEU A 88 1.83 9.79 4.10
N ALA A 89 2.99 10.01 3.49
CA ALA A 89 3.39 11.33 2.98
C ALA A 89 2.46 11.80 1.86
N GLY A 90 2.08 10.91 0.93
CA GLY A 90 1.14 11.20 -0.13
C GLY A 90 -0.25 11.54 0.39
N TRP A 91 -0.79 10.73 1.28
CA TRP A 91 -2.08 10.97 1.91
C TRP A 91 -2.08 12.27 2.74
N GLY A 92 -1.08 12.48 3.58
CA GLY A 92 -0.94 13.71 4.36
C GLY A 92 -0.90 14.94 3.46
N HIS A 93 -0.10 14.90 2.40
CA HIS A 93 -0.03 15.99 1.45
C HIS A 93 -1.40 16.34 0.82
N VAL A 94 -2.17 15.34 0.40
CA VAL A 94 -3.51 15.59 -0.16
C VAL A 94 -4.46 16.12 0.91
N LEU A 95 -4.46 15.53 2.10
CA LEU A 95 -5.35 15.96 3.17
C LEU A 95 -5.08 17.39 3.64
N ASP A 96 -3.85 17.89 3.51
CA ASP A 96 -3.45 19.24 3.92
C ASP A 96 -3.64 20.28 2.80
N ASN A 97 -3.39 19.89 1.54
CA ASN A 97 -3.35 20.86 0.43
C ASN A 97 -4.58 20.80 -0.48
N TYR A 98 -5.40 19.74 -0.40
CA TYR A 98 -6.61 19.55 -1.22
C TYR A 98 -7.83 19.27 -0.33
N PRO A 99 -8.25 20.26 0.49
CA PRO A 99 -9.34 20.05 1.45
C PRO A 99 -10.68 19.73 0.78
N GLU A 100 -10.85 20.11 -0.49
CA GLU A 100 -12.02 19.83 -1.32
C GLU A 100 -12.02 18.43 -1.94
N ALA A 101 -10.89 17.71 -1.90
CA ALA A 101 -10.82 16.38 -2.46
C ALA A 101 -11.74 15.41 -1.71
N GLU A 102 -12.69 14.83 -2.42
CA GLU A 102 -13.62 13.86 -1.84
C GLU A 102 -13.01 12.46 -1.72
N ARG A 103 -12.10 12.14 -2.63
CA ARG A 103 -11.46 10.81 -2.70
C ARG A 103 -9.99 10.90 -3.05
N ILE A 104 -9.26 9.94 -2.52
CA ILE A 104 -7.85 9.71 -2.84
C ILE A 104 -7.72 8.30 -3.41
N VAL A 105 -7.02 8.19 -4.53
CA VAL A 105 -6.71 6.92 -5.16
C VAL A 105 -5.22 6.67 -5.09
N LEU A 106 -4.82 5.57 -4.45
CA LEU A 106 -3.45 5.10 -4.43
C LEU A 106 -3.29 4.02 -5.50
N ILE A 107 -2.30 4.17 -6.35
CA ILE A 107 -1.93 3.21 -7.38
C ILE A 107 -0.46 2.84 -7.17
N PRO A 108 -0.11 1.56 -7.01
CA PRO A 108 1.27 1.17 -6.84
C PRO A 108 2.10 1.58 -8.06
N GLY A 109 3.27 2.14 -7.81
CA GLY A 109 4.18 2.57 -8.87
C GLY A 109 5.07 1.47 -9.41
N ASP A 110 4.94 0.22 -8.96
CA ASP A 110 5.82 -0.91 -9.27
C ASP A 110 5.13 -2.04 -10.06
N LEU A 111 4.24 -1.66 -10.93
CA LEU A 111 3.58 -2.61 -11.84
C LEU A 111 4.62 -3.21 -12.78
N ASP A 112 5.03 -4.45 -12.50
CA ASP A 112 6.10 -5.10 -13.25
C ASP A 112 5.62 -5.71 -14.55
N TYR A 113 4.39 -6.22 -14.55
CA TYR A 113 3.88 -6.95 -15.69
C TYR A 113 2.36 -6.96 -15.70
N VAL A 114 1.80 -6.59 -16.82
CA VAL A 114 0.38 -6.64 -17.07
C VAL A 114 0.12 -7.60 -18.20
N ASN A 115 -0.31 -8.83 -17.89
CA ASN A 115 -0.90 -9.70 -18.89
C ASN A 115 -2.25 -9.11 -19.28
N GLU A 116 -2.52 -9.01 -20.57
CA GLU A 116 -3.78 -8.48 -21.06
C GLU A 116 -4.00 -7.01 -20.64
N ALA A 117 -3.02 -6.20 -20.99
CA ALA A 117 -2.93 -4.79 -20.64
C ALA A 117 -4.23 -3.99 -20.87
N VAL A 118 -5.01 -4.33 -21.88
CA VAL A 118 -6.24 -3.61 -22.23
C VAL A 118 -7.27 -3.74 -21.12
N ASP A 119 -7.57 -4.95 -20.68
CA ASP A 119 -8.60 -5.18 -19.64
C ASP A 119 -8.20 -4.55 -18.31
N PHE A 120 -6.90 -4.58 -17.97
CA PHE A 120 -6.40 -3.95 -16.75
C PHE A 120 -6.67 -2.44 -16.74
N TYR A 121 -6.45 -1.74 -17.85
CA TYR A 121 -6.60 -0.28 -17.89
C TYR A 121 -8.05 0.17 -17.93
N ASP A 122 -8.92 -0.57 -18.57
CA ASP A 122 -10.36 -0.30 -18.53
C ASP A 122 -10.91 -0.54 -17.12
N ASN A 123 -10.47 -1.61 -16.47
CA ASN A 123 -10.81 -1.89 -15.08
C ASN A 123 -10.19 -0.86 -14.10
N LEU A 124 -8.98 -0.40 -14.36
CA LEU A 124 -8.33 0.64 -13.57
C LEU A 124 -9.10 1.97 -13.65
N GLY A 125 -9.55 2.38 -14.82
CA GLY A 125 -10.41 3.56 -15.00
C GLY A 125 -11.69 3.43 -14.17
N SER A 126 -12.38 2.31 -14.30
CA SER A 126 -13.59 2.03 -13.51
C SER A 126 -13.35 2.02 -12.01
N PHE A 127 -12.20 1.48 -11.56
CA PHE A 127 -11.78 1.51 -10.16
C PHE A 127 -11.54 2.94 -9.65
N ILE A 128 -10.84 3.77 -10.42
CA ILE A 128 -10.54 5.16 -10.06
C ILE A 128 -11.84 5.97 -9.93
N GLU A 129 -12.78 5.76 -10.84
CA GLU A 129 -14.07 6.47 -10.87
C GLU A 129 -15.11 5.90 -9.90
N THR A 130 -14.79 4.83 -9.16
CA THR A 130 -15.71 4.24 -8.18
C THR A 130 -16.06 5.24 -7.07
N THR A 131 -17.33 5.59 -6.96
CA THR A 131 -17.88 6.49 -5.93
C THR A 131 -18.94 5.85 -5.04
N SER A 132 -19.40 4.65 -5.38
CA SER A 132 -20.51 3.95 -4.73
C SER A 132 -20.16 3.38 -3.34
N SER A 133 -18.88 3.30 -3.00
CA SER A 133 -18.40 2.76 -1.73
C SER A 133 -17.57 3.80 -0.97
N ASP A 134 -17.39 3.59 0.33
CA ASP A 134 -16.50 4.43 1.14
C ASP A 134 -15.03 4.07 0.88
N ILE A 135 -14.78 2.79 0.69
CA ILE A 135 -13.47 2.22 0.35
C ILE A 135 -13.66 1.25 -0.81
N ALA A 136 -12.94 1.47 -1.91
CA ALA A 136 -12.80 0.47 -2.97
C ALA A 136 -11.36 -0.06 -2.98
N ILE A 137 -11.22 -1.37 -3.05
CA ILE A 137 -9.94 -2.07 -3.12
C ILE A 137 -9.84 -2.68 -4.50
N GLY A 138 -8.76 -2.34 -5.23
CA GLY A 138 -8.47 -3.00 -6.49
C GLY A 138 -7.87 -4.37 -6.23
N ASP A 139 -8.50 -5.41 -6.72
CA ASP A 139 -8.03 -6.78 -6.60
C ASP A 139 -7.53 -7.31 -7.93
N PHE A 140 -6.42 -7.98 -7.93
CA PHE A 140 -5.87 -8.59 -9.12
C PHE A 140 -5.46 -10.03 -8.84
N GLY A 141 -5.88 -10.94 -9.72
CA GLY A 141 -5.44 -12.32 -9.69
C GLY A 141 -3.97 -12.41 -10.09
N THR A 142 -3.24 -13.35 -9.51
CA THR A 142 -1.94 -13.76 -10.04
C THR A 142 -2.16 -14.80 -11.13
N GLY A 143 -1.55 -14.62 -12.29
CA GLY A 143 -1.60 -15.60 -13.36
C GLY A 143 -1.06 -16.98 -12.95
N ASP A 144 -0.16 -17.01 -11.97
CA ASP A 144 0.35 -18.23 -11.34
C ASP A 144 -0.12 -18.35 -9.89
N LYS A 145 -1.15 -19.16 -9.69
CA LYS A 145 -1.74 -19.44 -8.37
C LYS A 145 -0.78 -20.15 -7.39
N TYR A 146 0.31 -20.69 -7.89
CA TYR A 146 1.28 -21.45 -7.11
C TYR A 146 2.61 -20.72 -6.94
N SER A 147 2.72 -19.49 -7.38
CA SER A 147 3.93 -18.72 -7.12
C SER A 147 4.12 -18.51 -5.62
N ALA A 148 5.38 -18.45 -5.16
CA ALA A 148 5.70 -18.18 -3.76
C ALA A 148 5.05 -16.87 -3.27
N LYS A 149 4.93 -15.88 -4.15
CA LYS A 149 4.25 -14.63 -3.86
C LYS A 149 2.76 -14.81 -3.62
N SER A 150 2.07 -15.56 -4.49
CA SER A 150 0.65 -15.88 -4.29
C SER A 150 0.41 -16.62 -2.98
N LEU A 151 1.31 -17.54 -2.62
CA LEU A 151 1.23 -18.23 -1.34
C LEU A 151 1.34 -17.27 -0.15
N VAL A 152 2.24 -16.31 -0.20
CA VAL A 152 2.39 -15.31 0.87
C VAL A 152 1.23 -14.30 0.86
N ASP A 153 0.94 -13.71 -0.29
CA ASP A 153 -0.04 -12.62 -0.41
C ASP A 153 -1.47 -13.08 -0.11
N THR A 154 -1.80 -14.31 -0.46
CA THR A 154 -3.14 -14.86 -0.26
C THR A 154 -3.16 -15.78 0.95
N TYR A 155 -2.59 -16.96 0.84
CA TYR A 155 -2.73 -17.98 1.88
C TYR A 155 -2.04 -17.62 3.19
N GLY A 156 -0.82 -17.10 3.14
CA GLY A 156 -0.08 -16.65 4.33
C GLY A 156 -0.79 -15.52 5.04
N SER A 157 -1.24 -14.51 4.30
CA SER A 157 -1.97 -13.37 4.86
C SER A 157 -3.28 -13.79 5.52
N TYR A 158 -4.08 -14.65 4.87
CA TYR A 158 -5.33 -15.14 5.45
C TYR A 158 -5.12 -16.07 6.63
N SER A 159 -4.07 -16.88 6.63
CA SER A 159 -3.74 -17.77 7.75
C SER A 159 -3.33 -16.97 9.00
N LEU A 160 -2.47 -15.96 8.81
CA LEU A 160 -2.06 -15.07 9.90
C LEU A 160 -3.23 -14.23 10.41
N LEU A 161 -4.07 -13.71 9.49
CA LEU A 161 -5.27 -12.98 9.86
C LEU A 161 -6.22 -13.86 10.72
N ALA A 162 -6.42 -15.12 10.34
CA ALA A 162 -7.27 -16.05 11.09
C ALA A 162 -6.70 -16.37 12.49
N ASN A 163 -5.37 -16.31 12.65
CA ASN A 163 -4.72 -16.49 13.93
C ASN A 163 -4.86 -15.28 14.85
N TRP A 164 -4.67 -14.07 14.33
CA TRP A 164 -4.68 -12.84 15.12
C TRP A 164 -6.08 -12.23 15.30
N PHE A 165 -6.93 -12.35 14.29
CA PHE A 165 -8.28 -11.77 14.24
C PHE A 165 -9.29 -12.78 13.70
N PRO A 166 -9.53 -13.87 14.42
CA PRO A 166 -10.44 -14.93 13.96
C PRO A 166 -11.86 -14.43 13.71
N GLU A 167 -12.32 -13.45 14.48
CA GLU A 167 -13.67 -12.88 14.40
C GLU A 167 -13.96 -12.18 13.08
N ILE A 168 -12.96 -11.59 12.43
CA ILE A 168 -13.14 -10.88 11.16
C ILE A 168 -12.59 -11.63 9.96
N SER A 169 -11.81 -12.67 10.20
CA SER A 169 -11.13 -13.41 9.15
C SER A 169 -12.09 -13.98 8.10
N GLN A 170 -13.24 -14.49 8.55
CA GLN A 170 -14.28 -15.00 7.66
C GLN A 170 -14.96 -13.87 6.87
N SER A 171 -15.19 -12.73 7.49
CA SER A 171 -15.80 -11.57 6.85
C SER A 171 -14.89 -10.96 5.78
N ILE A 172 -13.60 -10.91 6.02
CA ILE A 172 -12.64 -10.47 4.98
C ILE A 172 -12.56 -11.51 3.85
N ARG A 173 -12.59 -12.81 4.16
CA ARG A 173 -12.63 -13.88 3.15
C ARG A 173 -13.91 -13.88 2.31
N SER A 174 -15.02 -13.38 2.84
CA SER A 174 -16.29 -13.27 2.09
C SER A 174 -16.29 -12.12 1.09
N LEU A 175 -15.38 -11.16 1.24
CA LEU A 175 -15.11 -10.20 0.18
C LEU A 175 -14.45 -10.96 -0.99
N PRO A 176 -14.80 -10.67 -2.24
CA PRO A 176 -14.18 -11.29 -3.41
C PRO A 176 -12.75 -10.76 -3.63
N LEU A 177 -11.94 -10.80 -2.57
CA LEU A 177 -10.60 -10.24 -2.49
C LEU A 177 -9.58 -11.38 -2.43
N HIS A 178 -8.80 -11.54 -3.49
CA HIS A 178 -7.74 -12.55 -3.55
C HIS A 178 -6.51 -12.14 -2.76
N ARG A 179 -6.25 -10.82 -2.70
CA ARG A 179 -5.05 -10.26 -2.08
C ARG A 179 -5.41 -9.22 -1.02
N PRO A 180 -5.53 -9.60 0.25
CA PRO A 180 -5.88 -8.66 1.33
C PRO A 180 -4.82 -7.58 1.56
N ARG A 181 -3.67 -7.71 0.90
CA ARG A 181 -2.55 -6.77 0.89
C ARG A 181 -2.50 -5.92 -0.38
N SER A 182 -3.59 -5.83 -1.13
CA SER A 182 -3.61 -5.02 -2.34
C SER A 182 -3.16 -3.58 -2.06
N GLU A 183 -2.34 -3.06 -2.94
CA GLU A 183 -1.85 -1.68 -2.87
C GLU A 183 -2.73 -0.70 -3.67
N PHE A 184 -3.76 -1.19 -4.35
CA PHE A 184 -4.75 -0.37 -5.03
C PHE A 184 -5.85 0.01 -4.05
N LEU A 185 -5.92 1.28 -3.71
CA LEU A 185 -6.87 1.78 -2.72
C LEU A 185 -7.53 3.07 -3.21
N ASN A 186 -8.85 3.07 -3.31
CA ASN A 186 -9.65 4.26 -3.58
C ASN A 186 -10.53 4.53 -2.36
N ILE A 187 -10.28 5.60 -1.64
CA ILE A 187 -10.89 5.86 -0.34
C ILE A 187 -11.43 7.29 -0.25
N LYS A 188 -12.59 7.47 0.39
CA LYS A 188 -13.09 8.78 0.75
C LYS A 188 -12.13 9.49 1.72
N THR A 189 -11.86 10.75 1.49
CA THR A 189 -10.95 11.55 2.35
C THR A 189 -11.42 11.63 3.80
N SER A 190 -12.73 11.69 4.04
CA SER A 190 -13.31 11.67 5.39
C SER A 190 -12.99 10.38 6.14
N VAL A 191 -13.14 9.24 5.47
CA VAL A 191 -12.82 7.91 6.03
C VAL A 191 -11.32 7.76 6.27
N LEU A 192 -10.51 8.20 5.31
CA LEU A 192 -9.05 8.17 5.45
C LEU A 192 -8.58 9.00 6.65
N ARG A 193 -9.13 10.22 6.84
CA ARG A 193 -8.82 11.06 8.01
C ARG A 193 -9.10 10.32 9.31
N GLU A 194 -10.27 9.68 9.43
CA GLU A 194 -10.62 8.94 10.64
C GLU A 194 -9.68 7.76 10.88
N LEU A 195 -9.36 7.00 9.84
CA LEU A 195 -8.45 5.86 9.95
C LEU A 195 -7.02 6.28 10.30
N LEU A 196 -6.55 7.43 9.82
CA LEU A 196 -5.21 7.95 10.09
C LEU A 196 -5.08 8.60 11.47
N ILE A 197 -6.07 9.37 11.94
CA ILE A 197 -6.05 10.01 13.27
C ILE A 197 -5.85 8.97 14.37
N ASN A 198 -6.48 7.81 14.23
CA ASN A 198 -6.37 6.73 15.19
C ASN A 198 -5.32 5.68 14.82
N ASN A 199 -4.60 5.90 13.71
CA ASN A 199 -3.61 4.95 13.23
C ASN A 199 -2.23 5.23 13.82
N ARG A 200 -1.92 4.57 14.91
CA ARG A 200 -0.57 4.57 15.50
C ARG A 200 0.34 3.51 14.87
N ASN A 201 -0.21 2.70 14.00
CA ASN A 201 0.52 1.61 13.35
C ASN A 201 0.94 2.04 11.94
N PHE A 202 2.19 2.43 11.79
CA PHE A 202 2.82 2.78 10.51
C PHE A 202 3.31 1.54 9.75
N ALA A 203 2.66 0.42 9.98
CA ALA A 203 3.05 -0.83 9.35
C ALA A 203 2.82 -0.83 7.84
N TYR A 204 3.51 -1.69 7.20
CA TYR A 204 3.39 -1.96 5.77
C TYR A 204 1.98 -2.34 5.34
N GLU A 205 1.44 -3.04 4.80
CA GLU A 205 0.13 -3.66 4.54
C GLU A 205 -1.08 -2.77 4.92
N GLN A 206 -1.10 -1.51 4.48
CA GLN A 206 -2.10 -0.52 4.89
C GLN A 206 -3.54 -0.93 4.57
N THR A 207 -3.76 -1.58 3.44
CA THR A 207 -5.11 -2.06 3.07
C THR A 207 -5.64 -3.08 4.07
N LEU A 208 -4.82 -4.06 4.46
CA LEU A 208 -5.21 -5.03 5.49
C LEU A 208 -5.40 -4.36 6.86
N ASN A 209 -4.53 -3.40 7.21
CA ASN A 209 -4.68 -2.57 8.40
C ASN A 209 -6.03 -1.83 8.42
N PHE A 210 -6.38 -1.16 7.33
CA PHE A 210 -7.65 -0.45 7.22
C PHE A 210 -8.85 -1.39 7.28
N LEU A 211 -8.81 -2.53 6.61
CA LEU A 211 -9.87 -3.53 6.71
C LEU A 211 -10.13 -3.96 8.16
N ILE A 212 -9.06 -4.22 8.93
CA ILE A 212 -9.20 -4.60 10.34
C ILE A 212 -9.80 -3.46 11.17
N LYS A 213 -9.43 -2.21 10.92
CA LYS A 213 -9.96 -1.03 11.62
C LYS A 213 -11.38 -0.65 11.19
N CYS A 214 -11.77 -1.03 9.99
CA CYS A 214 -13.13 -0.83 9.49
C CYS A 214 -14.16 -1.81 10.09
N TRP A 215 -13.71 -2.82 10.85
CA TRP A 215 -14.59 -3.73 11.52
C TRP A 215 -15.14 -3.14 12.83
N ASN A 216 -16.45 -3.20 13.00
CA ASN A 216 -17.10 -2.89 14.28
C ASN A 216 -17.15 -4.17 15.12
N TYR A 217 -16.29 -4.23 16.13
CA TYR A 217 -16.14 -5.42 16.98
C TYR A 217 -17.36 -5.66 17.90
N ASP A 218 -18.12 -4.62 18.22
CA ASP A 218 -19.29 -4.71 19.09
C ASP A 218 -20.50 -5.26 18.32
N GLU A 219 -20.67 -4.83 17.08
CA GLU A 219 -21.81 -5.18 16.24
C GLU A 219 -21.51 -6.32 15.24
N ALA A 220 -20.26 -6.73 15.13
CA ALA A 220 -19.77 -7.71 14.17
C ALA A 220 -20.14 -7.37 12.70
N THR A 221 -19.99 -6.10 12.33
CA THR A 221 -20.33 -5.56 11.01
C THR A 221 -19.22 -4.63 10.46
N TRP A 222 -19.29 -4.31 9.19
CA TRP A 222 -18.44 -3.28 8.61
C TRP A 222 -18.94 -1.88 8.97
N LYS A 223 -18.04 -1.00 9.44
CA LYS A 223 -18.33 0.43 9.70
C LYS A 223 -18.57 1.23 8.44
N TYR A 224 -17.97 0.81 7.34
CA TYR A 224 -17.98 1.49 6.06
C TYR A 224 -18.39 0.54 4.95
N ASN A 225 -18.92 1.10 3.87
CA ASN A 225 -19.21 0.34 2.65
C ASN A 225 -17.91 0.05 1.90
N ILE A 226 -17.54 -1.23 1.84
CA ILE A 226 -16.33 -1.71 1.17
C ILE A 226 -16.71 -2.41 -0.13
N SER A 227 -16.09 -2.04 -1.22
CA SER A 227 -16.21 -2.72 -2.51
C SER A 227 -14.87 -3.25 -2.99
N ILE A 228 -14.92 -4.34 -3.75
CA ILE A 228 -13.76 -4.91 -4.41
C ILE A 228 -13.93 -4.73 -5.92
N SER A 229 -12.95 -4.10 -6.54
CA SER A 229 -12.92 -3.88 -7.99
C SER A 229 -11.92 -4.84 -8.63
N PRO A 230 -12.36 -5.78 -9.47
CA PRO A 230 -11.45 -6.68 -10.15
C PRO A 230 -10.60 -5.89 -11.16
N LEU A 231 -9.28 -5.97 -11.06
CA LEU A 231 -8.33 -5.31 -11.97
C LEU A 231 -7.77 -6.25 -13.04
N GLY A 232 -8.19 -7.51 -13.06
CA GLY A 232 -7.66 -8.52 -13.97
C GLY A 232 -6.46 -9.28 -13.38
N SER A 233 -5.67 -9.90 -14.23
CA SER A 233 -4.48 -10.65 -13.82
C SER A 233 -3.24 -9.81 -14.02
N LEU A 234 -2.54 -9.50 -12.94
CA LEU A 234 -1.18 -9.00 -13.00
C LEU A 234 -0.22 -10.18 -12.88
N SER A 235 0.63 -10.41 -13.88
CA SER A 235 1.73 -11.33 -13.68
C SER A 235 2.87 -10.57 -13.03
N ASP A 236 3.32 -11.10 -11.93
CA ASP A 236 4.38 -10.52 -11.13
C ASP A 236 5.67 -11.25 -11.47
N ASN A 237 6.50 -10.62 -12.30
CA ASN A 237 7.86 -11.10 -12.59
C ASN A 237 8.83 -10.86 -11.42
N LYS A 238 8.41 -10.18 -10.36
CA LYS A 238 9.08 -10.25 -9.08
C LYS A 238 8.82 -11.63 -8.47
N SER A 239 9.24 -12.67 -9.17
CA SER A 239 9.34 -13.96 -8.54
C SER A 239 10.13 -13.73 -7.26
N PHE A 240 9.54 -14.04 -6.10
CA PHE A 240 10.31 -14.22 -4.89
C PHE A 240 11.30 -15.33 -5.21
N ARG A 241 12.43 -14.93 -5.74
CA ARG A 241 13.47 -15.85 -6.22
C ARG A 241 14.12 -16.59 -5.07
N ASP A 242 13.79 -16.21 -3.83
CA ASP A 242 14.29 -16.91 -2.68
C ASP A 242 13.25 -16.97 -1.53
N TYR A 243 13.33 -18.04 -0.77
CA TYR A 243 12.56 -18.28 0.44
C TYR A 243 12.66 -17.14 1.46
N ARG A 244 13.74 -16.39 1.43
CA ARG A 244 14.02 -15.33 2.37
C ARG A 244 13.07 -14.15 2.19
N SER A 245 12.82 -13.76 0.95
CA SER A 245 11.85 -12.69 0.67
C SER A 245 10.44 -13.06 1.11
N CYS A 246 10.08 -14.34 0.99
CA CYS A 246 8.79 -14.84 1.48
C CYS A 246 8.71 -14.79 3.01
N ILE A 247 9.76 -15.21 3.71
CA ILE A 247 9.84 -15.18 5.17
C ILE A 247 9.77 -13.73 5.66
N ASP A 248 10.58 -12.84 5.11
CA ASP A 248 10.58 -11.41 5.45
C ASP A 248 9.16 -10.78 5.32
N GLN A 249 8.38 -11.20 4.34
CA GLN A 249 7.02 -10.70 4.17
C GLN A 249 6.04 -11.29 5.17
N ILE A 250 6.13 -12.58 5.45
CA ILE A 250 5.31 -13.22 6.48
C ILE A 250 5.58 -12.57 7.83
N GLU A 251 6.83 -12.38 8.19
CA GLU A 251 7.22 -11.71 9.44
C GLU A 251 6.68 -10.27 9.52
N ARG A 252 6.68 -9.53 8.41
CA ARG A 252 6.11 -8.19 8.35
C ARG A 252 4.60 -8.20 8.60
N ILE A 253 3.87 -9.12 7.97
CA ILE A 253 2.42 -9.26 8.15
C ILE A 253 2.13 -9.64 9.59
N GLU A 254 2.79 -10.64 10.13
CA GLU A 254 2.60 -11.09 11.51
C GLU A 254 2.84 -9.96 12.51
N ARG A 255 3.92 -9.22 12.33
CA ARG A 255 4.25 -8.09 13.17
C ARG A 255 3.17 -6.99 13.11
N MET A 256 2.70 -6.64 11.94
CA MET A 256 1.62 -5.67 11.77
C MET A 256 0.36 -6.15 12.48
N LEU A 257 -0.03 -7.40 12.31
CA LEU A 257 -1.22 -7.97 12.95
C LEU A 257 -1.08 -8.01 14.48
N SER A 258 0.09 -8.34 15.00
CA SER A 258 0.34 -8.33 16.45
C SER A 258 0.25 -6.93 17.05
N LEU A 259 0.75 -5.91 16.37
CA LEU A 259 0.65 -4.52 16.81
C LEU A 259 -0.80 -4.02 16.77
N LEU A 260 -1.54 -4.33 15.71
CA LEU A 260 -2.96 -4.03 15.60
C LEU A 260 -3.78 -4.73 16.69
N TRP A 261 -3.47 -5.98 16.97
CA TRP A 261 -4.15 -6.74 18.02
C TRP A 261 -3.99 -6.07 19.39
N ARG A 262 -2.78 -5.65 19.73
CA ARG A 262 -2.52 -4.88 20.95
C ARG A 262 -3.28 -3.56 20.96
N GLU A 263 -3.26 -2.82 19.86
CA GLU A 263 -3.97 -1.55 19.74
C GLU A 263 -5.47 -1.70 19.97
N ILE A 264 -6.08 -2.78 19.47
CA ILE A 264 -7.53 -3.00 19.49
C ILE A 264 -8.01 -3.74 20.73
N LYS A 265 -7.27 -4.77 21.17
CA LYS A 265 -7.71 -5.72 22.19
C LYS A 265 -7.13 -5.47 23.58
N GLU A 266 -5.95 -4.88 23.68
CA GLU A 266 -5.40 -4.55 25.00
C GLU A 266 -6.11 -3.32 25.57
N PRO A 267 -6.59 -3.39 26.82
CA PRO A 267 -7.20 -2.23 27.45
C PRO A 267 -6.19 -1.09 27.50
N LYS A 268 -6.53 0.02 26.90
CA LYS A 268 -5.71 1.24 26.94
C LYS A 268 -5.43 1.59 28.39
N LYS A 269 -4.24 1.35 28.89
CA LYS A 269 -3.79 2.01 30.10
C LYS A 269 -3.96 3.52 29.86
N LYS A 270 -4.60 4.19 30.81
CA LYS A 270 -4.98 5.61 30.72
C LYS A 270 -3.79 6.59 30.55
N ASP A 271 -2.57 6.10 30.53
CA ASP A 271 -1.37 6.89 30.32
C ASP A 271 -1.20 7.12 28.83
N SER A 272 -1.73 8.23 28.36
CA SER A 272 -1.50 8.71 27.00
C SER A 272 0.00 9.00 26.83
N ILE A 273 0.71 8.07 26.23
CA ILE A 273 2.05 8.35 25.70
C ILE A 273 1.88 9.54 24.75
N SER A 274 2.67 10.60 24.96
CA SER A 274 2.63 11.76 24.08
C SER A 274 3.00 11.36 22.65
N ASP A 275 2.51 12.07 21.65
CA ASP A 275 2.85 11.82 20.25
C ASP A 275 4.36 11.82 20.00
N LYS A 276 5.09 12.60 20.80
CA LYS A 276 6.55 12.65 20.77
C LYS A 276 7.18 11.37 21.31
N GLU A 277 6.75 10.88 22.47
CA GLU A 277 7.23 9.60 23.03
C GLU A 277 6.89 8.42 22.13
N PHE A 278 5.74 8.47 21.47
CA PHE A 278 5.37 7.47 20.48
C PHE A 278 6.30 7.52 19.26
N ALA A 279 6.59 8.70 18.72
CA ALA A 279 7.53 8.88 17.62
C ALA A 279 8.94 8.43 17.99
N ASP A 280 9.38 8.71 19.21
CA ASP A 280 10.69 8.30 19.72
C ASP A 280 10.75 6.77 19.88
N GLN A 281 9.73 6.13 20.46
CA GLN A 281 9.64 4.68 20.57
C GLN A 281 9.56 4.00 19.21
N TYR A 282 8.85 4.58 18.25
CA TYR A 282 8.78 4.11 16.90
C TYR A 282 10.14 4.16 16.19
N THR A 283 10.87 5.25 16.35
CA THR A 283 12.21 5.43 15.79
C THR A 283 13.20 4.41 16.39
N VAL A 284 13.17 4.20 17.70
CA VAL A 284 13.97 3.16 18.37
C VAL A 284 13.64 1.77 17.83
N PHE A 285 12.36 1.46 17.71
CA PHE A 285 11.88 0.19 17.18
C PHE A 285 12.33 -0.07 15.74
N PHE A 286 12.25 0.92 14.86
CA PHE A 286 12.72 0.79 13.47
C PHE A 286 14.23 0.66 13.37
N ASN A 287 14.98 1.39 14.18
CA ASN A 287 16.42 1.29 14.24
C ASN A 287 16.87 -0.09 14.75
N GLU A 288 16.18 -0.64 15.75
CA GLU A 288 16.42 -2.01 16.22
C GLU A 288 16.07 -3.05 15.18
N TYR A 289 14.96 -2.87 14.47
CA TYR A 289 14.57 -3.75 13.38
C TYR A 289 15.57 -3.74 12.23
N ASP A 290 15.99 -2.56 11.77
CA ASP A 290 16.99 -2.44 10.72
C ASP A 290 18.37 -2.99 11.17
N ASN A 291 18.72 -2.83 12.43
CA ASN A 291 19.91 -3.44 13.01
C ASN A 291 19.81 -4.96 13.06
N LEU A 292 18.67 -5.52 13.49
CA LEU A 292 18.43 -6.96 13.48
C LEU A 292 18.39 -7.52 12.05
N ARG A 293 17.76 -6.83 11.13
CA ARG A 293 17.74 -7.18 9.71
C ARG A 293 19.14 -7.16 9.09
N THR A 294 19.94 -6.16 9.43
CA THR A 294 21.32 -6.03 8.96
C THR A 294 22.20 -7.12 9.57
N LYS A 295 22.06 -7.41 10.87
CA LYS A 295 22.75 -8.51 11.54
C LYS A 295 22.33 -9.87 10.99
N SER A 296 21.05 -10.12 10.76
CA SER A 296 20.58 -11.38 10.18
C SER A 296 21.07 -11.57 8.74
N LYS A 297 21.13 -10.49 7.95
CA LYS A 297 21.79 -10.51 6.63
C LYS A 297 23.26 -10.89 6.72
N GLY A 298 24.00 -10.29 7.67
CA GLY A 298 25.41 -10.62 7.89
C GLY A 298 25.64 -12.07 8.32
N ILE A 299 24.84 -12.58 9.24
CA ILE A 299 24.91 -13.99 9.70
C ILE A 299 24.61 -14.96 8.54
N MET A 300 23.59 -14.68 7.74
CA MET A 300 23.23 -15.51 6.60
C MET A 300 24.25 -15.46 5.48
N GLU A 301 24.87 -14.29 5.23
CA GLU A 301 25.96 -14.16 4.26
C GLU A 301 27.19 -14.95 4.71
N THR A 302 27.55 -14.87 5.98
CA THR A 302 28.63 -15.68 6.58
C THR A 302 28.32 -17.17 6.48
N ALA A 303 27.11 -17.61 6.82
CA ALA A 303 26.69 -19.00 6.69
C ALA A 303 26.75 -19.47 5.22
N ARG A 304 26.29 -18.66 4.28
CA ARG A 304 26.33 -18.95 2.85
C ARG A 304 27.77 -19.08 2.32
N THR A 305 28.66 -18.20 2.74
CA THR A 305 30.07 -18.24 2.40
C THR A 305 30.76 -19.49 2.97
N THR A 306 30.43 -19.83 4.23
CA THR A 306 30.95 -21.02 4.90
C THR A 306 30.46 -22.30 4.19
N ILE A 307 29.17 -22.39 3.86
CA ILE A 307 28.61 -23.52 3.11
C ILE A 307 29.24 -23.67 1.74
N ARG A 308 29.42 -22.57 1.01
CA ARG A 308 30.10 -22.59 -0.29
C ARG A 308 31.55 -23.10 -0.17
N ALA A 309 32.28 -22.60 0.82
CA ALA A 309 33.65 -23.05 1.08
C ALA A 309 33.73 -24.53 1.43
N LEU A 310 32.76 -25.07 2.19
CA LEU A 310 32.68 -26.48 2.54
C LEU A 310 32.28 -27.37 1.35
N LEU A 311 31.51 -26.86 0.42
CA LEU A 311 31.07 -27.57 -0.78
C LEU A 311 32.04 -27.42 -1.97
N GLY A 312 33.05 -26.56 -1.85
CA GLY A 312 34.02 -26.32 -2.92
C GLY A 312 33.43 -25.57 -4.14
N VAL A 313 32.37 -24.74 -3.95
CA VAL A 313 31.69 -24.00 -5.02
C VAL A 313 31.65 -22.51 -4.73
#